data_2f37433a7dfd4d183976b8778f340731
#
_entry.id   2f37433a7dfd4d183976b8778f340731
#
_cell.length_a   1.000
_cell.length_b   1.000
_cell.length_c   1.000
_cell.angle_alpha   90.00
_cell.angle_beta   90.00
_cell.angle_gamma   90.00
#
_symmetry.space_group_name_H-M   'P 1'
#
loop_
_entity.id
_entity.type
_entity.pdbx_description
1 polymer ?
#
loop_
_entity_poly.entity_id
_entity_poly.type
_entity_poly.pdbx_seq_one_letter_code
_entity_poly.pdbx_strand_id
1 'polypeptide(L)'
;MGVSMNIKPGKFLETILDEKAREVAEMADFRDFGKVRATYKLYDFLYENTAELQIIAECKKASPSLGDINTEVDLLAQAKSYEQAGACMISVLTDPVFFKGEIDYLREISANVAIPTLNKDFIIDEKQIRRAVWAGATVILLIVACFENDENRLKE
;
A
#
# COMPACT_ATOMS: atom_id res chain seq x y z
N MET A 1 -18.58 20.55 -2.58
CA MET A 1 -17.93 21.29 -3.69
C MET A 1 -16.58 20.61 -3.93
N GLY A 2 -16.47 19.83 -5.01
CA GLY A 2 -15.21 19.17 -5.37
C GLY A 2 -14.21 20.19 -5.86
N VAL A 3 -13.07 20.30 -5.19
CA VAL A 3 -11.93 21.05 -5.67
C VAL A 3 -11.36 20.27 -6.85
N SER A 4 -11.64 20.73 -8.08
CA SER A 4 -10.96 20.22 -9.28
C SER A 4 -9.48 20.58 -9.15
N MET A 5 -8.65 19.62 -8.76
CA MET A 5 -7.20 19.82 -8.70
C MET A 5 -6.63 19.75 -10.12
N ASN A 6 -6.57 20.90 -10.80
CA ASN A 6 -5.83 21.06 -12.04
C ASN A 6 -4.33 21.24 -11.74
N ILE A 7 -3.73 20.29 -11.02
CA ILE A 7 -2.33 20.31 -10.62
C ILE A 7 -1.53 19.55 -11.69
N LYS A 8 -0.43 20.13 -12.17
CA LYS A 8 0.51 19.41 -13.05
C LYS A 8 1.03 18.16 -12.32
N PRO A 9 1.22 17.00 -13.01
CA PRO A 9 1.58 15.73 -12.37
C PRO A 9 2.75 15.82 -11.38
N GLY A 10 3.81 16.58 -11.68
CA GLY A 10 4.96 16.78 -10.78
C GLY A 10 4.60 17.50 -9.48
N LYS A 11 3.78 18.57 -9.56
CA LYS A 11 3.33 19.29 -8.36
C LYS A 11 2.41 18.47 -7.46
N PHE A 12 1.69 17.52 -8.03
CA PHE A 12 0.82 16.66 -7.24
C PHE A 12 1.64 15.70 -6.38
N LEU A 13 2.70 15.10 -6.93
CA LEU A 13 3.61 14.24 -6.17
C LEU A 13 4.31 15.02 -5.04
N GLU A 14 4.80 16.25 -5.32
CA GLU A 14 5.39 17.12 -4.30
C GLU A 14 4.43 17.33 -3.12
N THR A 15 3.16 17.62 -3.41
CA THR A 15 2.12 17.81 -2.36
C THR A 15 1.94 16.54 -1.52
N ILE A 16 1.97 15.36 -2.15
CA ILE A 16 1.88 14.08 -1.44
C ILE A 16 3.11 13.88 -0.55
N LEU A 17 4.30 14.14 -1.07
CA LEU A 17 5.55 13.96 -0.32
C LEU A 17 5.65 14.89 0.88
N ASP A 18 5.22 16.15 0.75
CA ASP A 18 5.14 17.10 1.87
C ASP A 18 4.20 16.60 2.98
N GLU A 19 3.06 16.04 2.62
CA GLU A 19 2.11 15.48 3.58
C GLU A 19 2.68 14.20 4.23
N LYS A 20 3.30 13.32 3.45
CA LYS A 20 3.97 12.13 3.98
C LYS A 20 5.11 12.45 4.94
N ALA A 21 5.88 13.49 4.66
CA ALA A 21 6.93 13.94 5.57
C ALA A 21 6.36 14.37 6.94
N ARG A 22 5.19 15.01 6.97
CA ARG A 22 4.49 15.36 8.22
C ARG A 22 3.99 14.11 8.93
N GLU A 23 3.31 13.20 8.21
CA GLU A 23 2.82 11.93 8.76
C GLU A 23 3.97 11.14 9.41
N VAL A 24 5.10 11.00 8.71
CA VAL A 24 6.27 10.26 9.22
C VAL A 24 6.88 10.93 10.45
N ALA A 25 6.91 12.27 10.51
CA ALA A 25 7.43 13.00 11.68
C ALA A 25 6.63 12.71 12.96
N GLU A 26 5.32 12.52 12.83
CA GLU A 26 4.40 12.22 13.93
C GLU A 26 4.21 10.71 14.18
N MET A 27 4.71 9.86 13.27
CA MET A 27 4.52 8.42 13.33
C MET A 27 5.27 7.78 14.50
N ALA A 28 4.57 6.91 15.24
CA ALA A 28 5.19 6.07 16.25
C ALA A 28 6.26 5.14 15.65
N ASP A 29 7.28 4.81 16.42
CA ASP A 29 8.31 3.88 16.01
C ASP A 29 7.86 2.43 16.30
N PHE A 30 7.58 1.69 15.26
CA PHE A 30 7.18 0.28 15.32
C PHE A 30 8.43 -0.60 15.42
N ARG A 31 8.88 -0.94 16.63
CA ARG A 31 10.08 -1.78 16.87
C ARG A 31 9.75 -3.23 17.15
N ASP A 32 8.57 -3.51 17.67
CA ASP A 32 8.13 -4.87 17.99
C ASP A 32 7.11 -5.32 16.94
N PHE A 33 7.55 -6.21 16.06
CA PHE A 33 6.75 -6.70 14.92
C PHE A 33 5.89 -7.92 15.27
N GLY A 34 5.98 -8.45 16.50
CA GLY A 34 5.32 -9.71 16.83
C GLY A 34 5.76 -10.85 15.90
N LYS A 35 4.83 -11.71 15.50
CA LYS A 35 5.10 -12.75 14.49
C LYS A 35 5.10 -12.13 13.09
N VAL A 36 6.28 -11.94 12.52
CA VAL A 36 6.42 -11.62 11.09
C VAL A 36 5.85 -12.79 10.28
N ARG A 37 5.01 -12.53 9.29
CA ARG A 37 4.58 -13.53 8.31
C ARG A 37 5.83 -14.16 7.65
N ALA A 38 5.71 -15.41 7.24
CA ALA A 38 6.81 -16.10 6.55
C ALA A 38 7.36 -15.25 5.40
N THR A 39 8.68 -15.26 5.24
CA THR A 39 9.35 -14.56 4.15
C THR A 39 8.75 -14.96 2.81
N TYR A 40 8.22 -13.99 2.09
CA TYR A 40 7.63 -14.19 0.78
C TYR A 40 8.61 -13.71 -0.29
N LYS A 41 9.02 -14.61 -1.14
CA LYS A 41 9.91 -14.29 -2.25
C LYS A 41 9.08 -13.95 -3.48
N LEU A 42 8.73 -12.69 -3.64
CA LEU A 42 7.93 -12.21 -4.77
C LEU A 42 8.52 -12.62 -6.12
N TYR A 43 9.85 -12.54 -6.25
CA TYR A 43 10.54 -12.94 -7.47
C TYR A 43 10.30 -14.41 -7.81
N ASP A 44 10.54 -15.32 -6.87
CA ASP A 44 10.35 -16.75 -7.06
C ASP A 44 8.88 -17.04 -7.41
N PHE A 45 7.94 -16.42 -6.70
CA PHE A 45 6.51 -16.54 -6.98
C PHE A 45 6.14 -16.13 -8.40
N LEU A 46 6.63 -14.98 -8.88
CA LEU A 46 6.34 -14.49 -10.23
C LEU A 46 6.95 -15.37 -11.31
N TYR A 47 8.12 -15.95 -11.07
CA TYR A 47 8.80 -16.82 -12.04
C TYR A 47 8.28 -18.25 -12.05
N GLU A 48 7.87 -18.79 -10.93
CA GLU A 48 7.31 -20.14 -10.83
C GLU A 48 5.92 -20.26 -11.48
N ASN A 49 5.18 -19.15 -11.58
CA ASN A 49 3.80 -19.09 -12.10
C ASN A 49 3.70 -18.44 -13.49
N THR A 50 4.68 -18.64 -14.35
CA THR A 50 4.74 -18.01 -15.68
C THR A 50 3.69 -18.50 -16.70
N ALA A 51 3.00 -19.60 -16.43
CA ALA A 51 2.03 -20.19 -17.35
C ALA A 51 0.64 -19.49 -17.31
N GLU A 52 0.36 -18.69 -16.30
CA GLU A 52 -0.94 -18.06 -16.10
C GLU A 52 -0.82 -16.57 -15.81
N LEU A 53 -1.83 -15.81 -16.21
CA LEU A 53 -1.93 -14.38 -15.86
C LEU A 53 -2.11 -14.23 -14.36
N GLN A 54 -1.18 -13.50 -13.71
CA GLN A 54 -1.26 -13.21 -12.29
C GLN A 54 -1.98 -11.87 -12.06
N ILE A 55 -2.97 -11.87 -11.16
CA ILE A 55 -3.78 -10.68 -10.86
C ILE A 55 -3.51 -10.22 -9.43
N ILE A 56 -3.04 -8.98 -9.29
CA ILE A 56 -3.00 -8.26 -8.02
C ILE A 56 -4.29 -7.45 -7.93
N ALA A 57 -5.18 -7.80 -7.01
CA ALA A 57 -6.44 -7.09 -6.83
C ALA A 57 -6.29 -5.96 -5.80
N GLU A 58 -6.85 -4.78 -6.09
CA GLU A 58 -6.68 -3.59 -5.27
C GLU A 58 -7.92 -3.27 -4.46
N CYS A 59 -7.73 -3.08 -3.15
CA CYS A 59 -8.73 -2.58 -2.20
C CYS A 59 -8.50 -1.10 -1.92
N LYS A 60 -9.48 -0.25 -2.28
CA LYS A 60 -9.44 1.20 -2.04
C LYS A 60 -10.84 1.81 -1.91
N LYS A 61 -10.96 2.87 -1.12
CA LYS A 61 -12.23 3.62 -0.90
C LYS A 61 -12.35 4.87 -1.77
N ALA A 62 -11.23 5.51 -2.08
CA ALA A 62 -11.17 6.75 -2.83
C ALA A 62 -9.92 6.85 -3.70
N SER A 63 -9.91 7.78 -4.63
CA SER A 63 -8.71 8.17 -5.37
C SER A 63 -8.76 9.65 -5.74
N PRO A 64 -7.61 10.33 -5.91
CA PRO A 64 -7.56 11.74 -6.28
C PRO A 64 -8.27 12.08 -7.60
N SER A 65 -8.27 11.14 -8.55
CA SER A 65 -8.88 11.33 -9.88
C SER A 65 -10.39 11.08 -9.94
N LEU A 66 -10.89 10.17 -9.11
CA LEU A 66 -12.28 9.74 -9.11
C LEU A 66 -13.06 10.22 -7.88
N GLY A 67 -12.35 10.82 -6.89
CA GLY A 67 -12.94 11.17 -5.60
C GLY A 67 -13.33 9.92 -4.81
N ASP A 68 -14.44 10.00 -4.11
CA ASP A 68 -14.99 8.87 -3.36
C ASP A 68 -15.54 7.84 -4.34
N ILE A 69 -14.97 6.62 -4.29
CA ILE A 69 -15.42 5.49 -5.13
C ILE A 69 -16.53 4.76 -4.41
N ASN A 70 -16.27 4.28 -3.20
CA ASN A 70 -17.25 3.66 -2.31
C ASN A 70 -16.71 3.69 -0.88
N THR A 71 -17.15 4.69 -0.10
CA THR A 71 -16.70 4.86 1.29
C THR A 71 -17.31 3.84 2.26
N GLU A 72 -18.43 3.23 1.87
CA GLU A 72 -19.16 2.23 2.67
C GLU A 72 -18.73 0.79 2.35
N VAL A 73 -17.75 0.59 1.46
CA VAL A 73 -17.31 -0.76 1.10
C VAL A 73 -16.65 -1.46 2.29
N ASP A 74 -17.06 -2.71 2.52
CA ASP A 74 -16.35 -3.63 3.40
C ASP A 74 -15.12 -4.17 2.65
N LEU A 75 -13.95 -3.59 2.96
CA LEU A 75 -12.70 -3.95 2.30
C LEU A 75 -12.26 -5.39 2.62
N LEU A 76 -12.59 -5.92 3.80
CA LEU A 76 -12.30 -7.30 4.15
C LEU A 76 -13.14 -8.28 3.33
N ALA A 77 -14.43 -8.02 3.22
CA ALA A 77 -15.31 -8.83 2.38
C ALA A 77 -14.88 -8.78 0.90
N GLN A 78 -14.48 -7.60 0.42
CA GLN A 78 -13.95 -7.42 -0.93
C GLN A 78 -12.66 -8.22 -1.14
N ALA A 79 -11.69 -8.13 -0.21
CA ALA A 79 -10.43 -8.87 -0.29
C ALA A 79 -10.64 -10.38 -0.33
N LYS A 80 -11.54 -10.92 0.52
CA LYS A 80 -11.93 -12.34 0.51
C LYS A 80 -12.56 -12.75 -0.81
N SER A 81 -13.40 -11.90 -1.39
CA SER A 81 -14.01 -12.15 -2.71
C SER A 81 -12.97 -12.21 -3.82
N TYR A 82 -11.96 -11.32 -3.78
CA TYR A 82 -10.84 -11.32 -4.73
C TYR A 82 -9.98 -12.58 -4.60
N GLU A 83 -9.67 -12.99 -3.36
CA GLU A 83 -8.96 -14.25 -3.10
C GLU A 83 -9.72 -15.46 -3.66
N GLN A 84 -11.03 -15.55 -3.40
CA GLN A 84 -11.89 -16.62 -3.93
C GLN A 84 -11.98 -16.62 -5.46
N ALA A 85 -11.89 -15.44 -6.07
CA ALA A 85 -11.87 -15.28 -7.53
C ALA A 85 -10.50 -15.60 -8.17
N GLY A 86 -9.49 -15.97 -7.37
CA GLY A 86 -8.18 -16.37 -7.88
C GLY A 86 -7.15 -15.24 -7.98
N ALA A 87 -7.35 -14.11 -7.28
CA ALA A 87 -6.30 -13.12 -7.16
C ALA A 87 -5.06 -13.73 -6.47
N CYS A 88 -3.87 -13.42 -6.98
CA CYS A 88 -2.62 -13.93 -6.43
C CYS A 88 -2.08 -13.06 -5.26
N MET A 89 -2.55 -11.83 -5.15
CA MET A 89 -2.14 -10.86 -4.13
C MET A 89 -3.23 -9.81 -3.94
N ILE A 90 -3.36 -9.28 -2.73
CA ILE A 90 -4.21 -8.13 -2.44
C ILE A 90 -3.36 -6.90 -2.20
N SER A 91 -3.56 -5.85 -3.01
CA SER A 91 -2.99 -4.52 -2.78
C SER A 91 -3.95 -3.68 -1.94
N VAL A 92 -3.46 -3.13 -0.83
CA VAL A 92 -4.29 -2.33 0.10
C VAL A 92 -3.75 -0.91 0.18
N LEU A 93 -4.59 0.07 -0.20
CA LEU A 93 -4.28 1.49 -0.04
C LEU A 93 -4.30 1.86 1.44
N THR A 94 -3.19 2.42 1.93
CA THR A 94 -3.05 2.84 3.33
C THR A 94 -2.86 4.35 3.49
N ASP A 95 -2.74 5.09 2.39
CA ASP A 95 -2.67 6.55 2.43
C ASP A 95 -3.98 7.17 2.92
N PRO A 96 -3.98 7.91 4.05
CA PRO A 96 -5.22 8.43 4.64
C PRO A 96 -5.75 9.67 3.94
N VAL A 97 -4.88 10.52 3.43
CA VAL A 97 -5.25 11.85 2.94
C VAL A 97 -5.81 11.80 1.51
N PHE A 98 -5.11 11.13 0.61
CA PHE A 98 -5.44 11.14 -0.82
C PHE A 98 -6.30 9.95 -1.25
N PHE A 99 -6.25 8.83 -0.51
CA PHE A 99 -6.94 7.59 -0.87
C PHE A 99 -7.93 7.10 0.20
N LYS A 100 -8.08 7.82 1.31
CA LYS A 100 -8.91 7.42 2.47
C LYS A 100 -8.60 6.01 2.95
N GLY A 101 -7.31 5.65 2.86
CA GLY A 101 -6.77 4.40 3.34
C GLY A 101 -6.41 4.47 4.82
N GLU A 102 -6.21 3.32 5.43
CA GLU A 102 -5.75 3.19 6.81
C GLU A 102 -4.88 1.95 6.96
N ILE A 103 -3.87 2.03 7.79
CA ILE A 103 -2.99 0.88 8.06
C ILE A 103 -3.75 -0.29 8.70
N ASP A 104 -4.81 -0.01 9.44
CA ASP A 104 -5.65 -1.02 10.07
C ASP A 104 -6.44 -1.85 9.04
N TYR A 105 -6.77 -1.30 7.87
CA TYR A 105 -7.35 -2.10 6.77
C TYR A 105 -6.36 -3.17 6.29
N LEU A 106 -5.09 -2.79 6.10
CA LEU A 106 -4.05 -3.74 5.74
C LEU A 106 -3.89 -4.81 6.80
N ARG A 107 -3.87 -4.42 8.08
CA ARG A 107 -3.74 -5.33 9.21
C ARG A 107 -4.88 -6.34 9.27
N GLU A 108 -6.12 -5.88 9.14
CA GLU A 108 -7.31 -6.72 9.16
C GLU A 108 -7.31 -7.70 7.97
N ILE A 109 -7.06 -7.20 6.76
CA ILE A 109 -7.01 -8.02 5.55
C ILE A 109 -5.89 -9.06 5.67
N SER A 110 -4.67 -8.63 6.04
CA SER A 110 -3.51 -9.53 6.17
C SER A 110 -3.72 -10.65 7.19
N ALA A 111 -4.52 -10.41 8.21
CA ALA A 111 -4.86 -11.43 9.20
C ALA A 111 -5.92 -12.45 8.72
N ASN A 112 -6.66 -12.13 7.65
CA ASN A 112 -7.86 -12.88 7.23
C ASN A 112 -7.80 -13.46 5.81
N VAL A 113 -6.76 -13.19 5.03
CA VAL A 113 -6.52 -13.81 3.72
C VAL A 113 -5.27 -14.68 3.77
N ALA A 114 -5.23 -15.75 2.97
CA ALA A 114 -4.08 -16.64 2.88
C ALA A 114 -3.03 -16.14 1.87
N ILE A 115 -3.47 -15.42 0.82
CA ILE A 115 -2.61 -14.87 -0.21
C ILE A 115 -1.81 -13.66 0.30
N PRO A 116 -0.66 -13.34 -0.34
CA PRO A 116 0.16 -12.18 0.03
C PRO A 116 -0.60 -10.87 0.00
N THR A 117 -0.19 -9.93 0.87
CA THR A 117 -0.70 -8.57 0.89
C THR A 117 0.39 -7.55 0.60
N LEU A 118 0.08 -6.55 -0.22
CA LEU A 118 0.95 -5.46 -0.59
C LEU A 118 0.49 -4.18 0.09
N ASN A 119 1.38 -3.54 0.84
CA ASN A 119 1.16 -2.19 1.33
C ASN A 119 1.34 -1.18 0.19
N LYS A 120 0.26 -0.54 -0.21
CA LYS A 120 0.26 0.49 -1.25
C LYS A 120 0.17 1.87 -0.62
N ASP A 121 1.32 2.52 -0.52
CA ASP A 121 1.50 3.85 0.05
C ASP A 121 2.65 4.57 -0.65
N PHE A 122 2.84 5.86 -0.35
CA PHE A 122 4.03 6.63 -0.73
C PHE A 122 5.08 6.48 0.38
N ILE A 123 5.90 5.45 0.27
CA ILE A 123 6.92 5.13 1.27
C ILE A 123 8.15 6.00 1.02
N ILE A 124 8.54 6.77 2.04
CA ILE A 124 9.68 7.69 2.03
C ILE A 124 10.60 7.51 3.24
N ASP A 125 10.23 6.66 4.19
CA ASP A 125 10.97 6.45 5.44
C ASP A 125 10.82 5.02 5.93
N GLU A 126 11.86 4.52 6.59
CA GLU A 126 11.92 3.17 7.18
C GLU A 126 10.82 2.93 8.23
N LYS A 127 10.36 3.95 8.93
CA LYS A 127 9.24 3.83 9.88
C LYS A 127 7.97 3.30 9.20
N GLN A 128 7.71 3.72 7.95
CA GLN A 128 6.56 3.23 7.18
C GLN A 128 6.74 1.75 6.82
N ILE A 129 7.96 1.31 6.51
CA ILE A 129 8.26 -0.10 6.24
C ILE A 129 8.00 -0.93 7.51
N ARG A 130 8.49 -0.47 8.66
CA ARG A 130 8.25 -1.14 9.94
C ARG A 130 6.75 -1.21 10.27
N ARG A 131 6.01 -0.12 10.04
CA ARG A 131 4.55 -0.10 10.20
C ARG A 131 3.86 -1.11 9.27
N ALA A 132 4.29 -1.22 8.01
CA ALA A 132 3.74 -2.18 7.06
C ALA A 132 4.00 -3.64 7.52
N VAL A 133 5.21 -3.94 8.00
CA VAL A 133 5.54 -5.26 8.58
C VAL A 133 4.66 -5.55 9.80
N TRP A 134 4.50 -4.60 10.71
CA TRP A 134 3.61 -4.72 11.87
C TRP A 134 2.16 -5.01 11.45
N ALA A 135 1.68 -4.40 10.37
CA ALA A 135 0.36 -4.65 9.82
C ALA A 135 0.24 -5.99 9.06
N GLY A 136 1.34 -6.73 8.91
CA GLY A 136 1.37 -8.05 8.26
C GLY A 136 1.53 -8.00 6.74
N ALA A 137 1.97 -6.88 6.17
CA ALA A 137 2.32 -6.82 4.76
C ALA A 137 3.41 -7.83 4.41
N THR A 138 3.26 -8.47 3.27
CA THR A 138 4.26 -9.39 2.70
C THR A 138 5.13 -8.69 1.67
N VAL A 139 4.58 -7.65 1.04
CA VAL A 139 5.21 -6.85 0.00
C VAL A 139 4.93 -5.36 0.26
N ILE A 140 5.86 -4.50 -0.09
CA ILE A 140 5.70 -3.05 -0.11
C ILE A 140 5.90 -2.52 -1.53
N LEU A 141 5.32 -1.37 -1.85
CA LEU A 141 5.57 -0.65 -3.09
C LEU A 141 6.53 0.51 -2.82
N LEU A 142 7.67 0.51 -3.50
CA LEU A 142 8.57 1.66 -3.55
C LEU A 142 8.40 2.38 -4.89
N ILE A 143 8.07 3.66 -4.83
CA ILE A 143 7.86 4.51 -6.01
C ILE A 143 9.15 5.29 -6.27
N VAL A 144 9.88 4.94 -7.32
CA VAL A 144 11.19 5.55 -7.66
C VAL A 144 11.11 7.08 -7.70
N ALA A 145 10.04 7.63 -8.27
CA ALA A 145 9.83 9.08 -8.34
C ALA A 145 9.79 9.79 -6.96
N CYS A 146 9.55 9.06 -5.87
CA CYS A 146 9.62 9.62 -4.52
C CYS A 146 11.08 9.84 -4.06
N PHE A 147 12.06 9.31 -4.79
CA PHE A 147 13.49 9.33 -4.47
C PHE A 147 14.34 10.03 -5.54
N GLU A 148 13.75 10.77 -6.47
CA GLU A 148 14.44 11.39 -7.63
C GLU A 148 15.64 12.27 -7.23
N ASN A 149 15.67 12.80 -6.01
CA ASN A 149 16.76 13.63 -5.51
C ASN A 149 17.76 12.87 -4.61
N ASP A 150 17.52 11.60 -4.32
CA ASP A 150 18.37 10.78 -3.45
C ASP A 150 18.22 9.28 -3.75
N GLU A 151 18.81 8.86 -4.87
CA GLU A 151 18.80 7.45 -5.29
C GLU A 151 19.51 6.50 -4.28
N ASN A 152 20.35 7.03 -3.38
CA ASN A 152 21.03 6.20 -2.39
C ASN A 152 20.05 5.69 -1.33
N ARG A 153 19.06 6.49 -0.95
CA ARG A 153 17.99 6.06 -0.02
C ARG A 153 17.13 4.91 -0.55
N LEU A 154 17.04 4.75 -1.85
CA LEU A 154 16.32 3.63 -2.46
C LEU A 154 17.10 2.31 -2.35
N LYS A 155 18.42 2.38 -2.11
CA LYS A 155 19.33 1.23 -2.03
C LYS A 155 19.58 0.76 -0.59
N GLU A 156 19.27 1.60 0.39
CA GLU A 156 19.34 1.27 1.82
C GLU A 156 18.13 0.42 2.23
#